data_b0b4983642c4eb2583a32b489aa893ee
#
_entry.id   b0b4983642c4eb2583a32b489aa893ee
#
_cell.length_a   1.000
_cell.length_b   1.000
_cell.length_c   1.000
_cell.angle_alpha   90.00
_cell.angle_beta   90.00
_cell.angle_gamma   90.00
#
_symmetry.space_group_name_H-M   'P 1'
#
loop_
_entity.id
_entity.type
_entity.pdbx_description
1 polymer ?
#
loop_
_entity_poly.entity_id
_entity_poly.type
_entity_poly.pdbx_seq_one_letter_code
_entity_poly.pdbx_strand_id
1 'polypeptide(L)'
;MKPEETKILASRHLRQEKQREGQAQFKYGSHIHEWFRPKMRKAAQELPAEARIRAIRPAGRKKAKGTVITVGEGRGFVVEHRGEHLVVTASHCLPWLPSGFGIAYSEEHVYRNMLGPLGAAPTVACECLFINPIADVAVVGVPDTQTLSDEADAYRALLEYATPFRITEAPEKSRGFLISLEGEWFGCQVQWMKRIDGPLWVSKPTQPIEGGMSGSPIVSETGNAIGIVAASVMEKGKDAATDEFGASNPRLMRDLPLWLLRTQAMRKQ
;
A
#
# COMPACT_ATOMS: atom_id res chain seq x y z
N MET A 1 -1.51 -18.45 -40.13
CA MET A 1 -1.38 -17.37 -39.16
C MET A 1 -1.01 -16.12 -39.95
N LYS A 2 -1.79 -15.02 -39.83
CA LYS A 2 -1.54 -13.77 -40.57
C LYS A 2 -0.33 -13.04 -39.97
N PRO A 3 0.49 -12.33 -40.77
CA PRO A 3 1.71 -11.64 -40.27
C PRO A 3 1.44 -10.64 -39.13
N GLU A 4 0.25 -10.10 -39.03
CA GLU A 4 -0.15 -9.21 -37.92
C GLU A 4 -0.33 -9.94 -36.58
N GLU A 5 -0.87 -11.16 -36.59
CA GLU A 5 -1.04 -11.96 -35.36
C GLU A 5 0.31 -12.33 -34.75
N THR A 6 1.31 -12.58 -35.60
CA THR A 6 2.67 -12.88 -35.17
C THR A 6 3.35 -11.68 -34.52
N LYS A 7 3.10 -10.46 -35.01
CA LYS A 7 3.62 -9.20 -34.43
C LYS A 7 2.98 -8.91 -33.07
N ILE A 8 1.68 -9.15 -32.93
CA ILE A 8 0.95 -8.93 -31.67
C ILE A 8 1.42 -9.94 -30.59
N LEU A 9 1.64 -11.20 -30.95
CA LEU A 9 2.17 -12.21 -30.04
C LEU A 9 3.61 -11.91 -29.62
N ALA A 10 4.48 -11.49 -30.55
CA ALA A 10 5.85 -11.10 -30.24
C ALA A 10 5.91 -9.87 -29.32
N SER A 11 5.04 -8.89 -29.53
CA SER A 11 4.97 -7.70 -28.66
C SER A 11 4.45 -8.02 -27.25
N ARG A 12 3.52 -8.97 -27.11
CA ARG A 12 3.06 -9.47 -25.80
C ARG A 12 4.15 -10.24 -25.06
N HIS A 13 4.92 -11.07 -25.77
CA HIS A 13 6.03 -11.81 -25.18
C HIS A 13 7.14 -10.87 -24.68
N LEU A 14 7.51 -9.87 -25.48
CA LEU A 14 8.50 -8.85 -25.08
C LEU A 14 8.05 -8.02 -23.85
N ARG A 15 6.75 -7.73 -23.75
CA ARG A 15 6.18 -7.04 -22.56
C ARG A 15 6.24 -7.92 -21.32
N GLN A 16 5.94 -9.22 -21.46
CA GLN A 16 6.03 -10.17 -20.34
C GLN A 16 7.47 -10.41 -19.89
N GLU A 17 8.44 -10.47 -20.81
CA GLU A 17 9.85 -10.58 -20.46
C GLU A 17 10.36 -9.32 -19.74
N LYS A 18 10.06 -8.11 -20.24
CA LYS A 18 10.40 -6.85 -19.55
C LYS A 18 9.73 -6.74 -18.17
N GLN A 19 8.53 -7.27 -18.02
CA GLN A 19 7.84 -7.31 -16.74
C GLN A 19 8.50 -8.31 -15.77
N ARG A 20 8.99 -9.45 -16.27
CA ARG A 20 9.77 -10.43 -15.50
C ARG A 20 11.16 -9.91 -15.12
N GLU A 21 11.82 -9.17 -16.00
CA GLU A 21 13.10 -8.50 -15.72
C GLU A 21 12.93 -7.38 -14.69
N GLY A 22 11.87 -6.58 -14.78
CA GLY A 22 11.51 -5.60 -13.76
C GLY A 22 11.24 -6.23 -12.40
N GLN A 23 10.50 -7.36 -12.37
CA GLN A 23 10.27 -8.12 -11.14
C GLN A 23 11.55 -8.79 -10.60
N ALA A 24 12.49 -9.18 -11.49
CA ALA A 24 13.78 -9.73 -11.08
C ALA A 24 14.68 -8.65 -10.44
N GLN A 25 14.65 -7.40 -10.93
CA GLN A 25 15.35 -6.28 -10.30
C GLN A 25 14.77 -5.93 -8.92
N PHE A 26 13.47 -6.12 -8.70
CA PHE A 26 12.88 -6.00 -7.36
C PHE A 26 13.39 -7.03 -6.35
N LYS A 27 13.87 -8.20 -6.77
CA LYS A 27 14.52 -9.18 -5.89
C LYS A 27 15.86 -8.71 -5.34
N TYR A 28 16.52 -7.73 -5.96
CA TYR A 28 17.76 -7.15 -5.43
C TYR A 28 17.59 -6.30 -4.16
N GLY A 29 16.37 -5.85 -3.84
CA GLY A 29 16.05 -5.30 -2.52
C GLY A 29 16.25 -6.29 -1.36
N SER A 30 16.30 -7.59 -1.66
CA SER A 30 16.47 -8.65 -0.66
C SER A 30 17.85 -8.67 0.00
N HIS A 31 18.93 -8.23 -0.67
CA HIS A 31 20.28 -8.23 -0.11
C HIS A 31 20.48 -7.18 0.99
N ILE A 32 19.86 -6.02 0.87
CA ILE A 32 19.87 -5.01 1.95
C ILE A 32 19.13 -5.58 3.18
N HIS A 33 18.11 -6.35 2.95
CA HIS A 33 17.30 -7.00 3.99
C HIS A 33 18.10 -8.03 4.80
N GLU A 34 18.95 -8.84 4.18
CA GLU A 34 19.77 -9.84 4.86
C GLU A 34 20.85 -9.21 5.77
N TRP A 35 21.44 -8.08 5.35
CA TRP A 35 22.44 -7.38 6.15
C TRP A 35 21.84 -6.77 7.43
N PHE A 36 20.55 -6.38 7.41
CA PHE A 36 19.84 -5.80 8.56
C PHE A 36 19.22 -6.84 9.50
N ARG A 37 19.00 -8.08 9.05
CA ARG A 37 18.40 -9.16 9.84
C ARG A 37 19.00 -9.35 11.25
N PRO A 38 20.33 -9.40 11.44
CA PRO A 38 20.91 -9.65 12.77
C PRO A 38 20.67 -8.50 13.76
N LYS A 39 20.71 -7.24 13.26
CA LYS A 39 20.51 -6.05 14.09
C LYS A 39 19.03 -5.87 14.50
N MET A 40 18.12 -6.22 13.60
CA MET A 40 16.69 -6.16 13.87
C MET A 40 16.24 -7.28 14.81
N ARG A 41 16.82 -8.47 14.71
CA ARG A 41 16.61 -9.57 15.69
C ARG A 41 16.92 -9.13 17.11
N LYS A 42 18.06 -8.47 17.34
CA LYS A 42 18.48 -7.99 18.66
C LYS A 42 17.52 -6.94 19.21
N ALA A 43 17.07 -5.98 18.37
CA ALA A 43 16.11 -4.95 18.77
C ALA A 43 14.71 -5.53 19.07
N ALA A 44 14.28 -6.58 18.36
CA ALA A 44 13.00 -7.24 18.61
C ALA A 44 13.01 -8.11 19.90
N GLN A 45 14.16 -8.69 20.26
CA GLN A 45 14.34 -9.47 21.49
C GLN A 45 14.39 -8.61 22.77
N GLU A 46 14.72 -7.31 22.66
CA GLU A 46 14.77 -6.37 23.79
C GLU A 46 13.39 -5.81 24.19
N LEU A 47 12.32 -6.15 23.48
CA LEU A 47 10.97 -5.76 23.86
C LEU A 47 10.44 -6.68 24.96
N PRO A 48 9.88 -6.14 26.07
CA PRO A 48 9.36 -6.98 27.14
C PRO A 48 8.29 -7.94 26.63
N ALA A 49 8.45 -9.23 26.96
CA ALA A 49 7.55 -10.31 26.54
C ALA A 49 6.10 -10.18 27.06
N GLU A 50 5.83 -9.21 27.92
CA GLU A 50 4.54 -9.07 28.63
C GLU A 50 3.59 -8.00 28.08
N ALA A 51 3.78 -7.50 26.88
CA ALA A 51 2.72 -6.70 26.26
C ALA A 51 1.56 -7.64 25.85
N ARG A 52 0.89 -8.27 26.84
CA ARG A 52 -0.42 -8.86 26.61
C ARG A 52 -1.29 -7.84 25.90
N ILE A 53 -1.60 -8.12 24.65
CA ILE A 53 -2.50 -7.35 23.82
C ILE A 53 -3.86 -7.42 24.51
N ARG A 54 -4.15 -6.49 25.43
CA ARG A 54 -5.54 -6.18 25.73
C ARG A 54 -6.13 -5.71 24.42
N ALA A 55 -7.16 -6.42 23.97
CA ALA A 55 -7.93 -6.04 22.80
C ALA A 55 -8.46 -4.60 23.02
N ILE A 56 -7.66 -3.62 22.65
CA ILE A 56 -8.11 -2.24 22.57
C ILE A 56 -9.09 -2.27 21.39
N ARG A 57 -10.37 -2.11 21.70
CA ARG A 57 -11.36 -1.84 20.66
C ARG A 57 -10.90 -0.54 19.98
N PRO A 58 -10.39 -0.56 18.75
CA PRO A 58 -10.11 0.69 18.06
C PRO A 58 -11.44 1.44 18.04
N ALA A 59 -11.43 2.66 18.57
CA ALA A 59 -12.55 3.57 18.39
C ALA A 59 -12.68 3.74 16.88
N GLY A 60 -13.49 2.91 16.21
CA GLY A 60 -13.62 2.97 14.78
C GLY A 60 -13.72 1.66 14.01
N ARG A 61 -13.95 0.50 14.62
CA ARG A 61 -14.24 -0.73 13.86
C ARG A 61 -15.32 -0.55 12.77
N LYS A 62 -16.26 0.39 12.95
CA LYS A 62 -17.23 0.78 11.92
C LYS A 62 -16.67 1.68 10.82
N LYS A 63 -15.54 2.37 11.05
CA LYS A 63 -14.94 3.29 10.06
C LYS A 63 -14.16 2.61 8.93
N ALA A 64 -13.71 1.38 9.10
CA ALA A 64 -12.86 0.73 8.12
C ALA A 64 -13.58 0.26 6.86
N LYS A 65 -14.87 -0.11 6.95
CA LYS A 65 -15.66 -0.45 5.77
C LYS A 65 -15.88 0.81 4.93
N GLY A 66 -15.33 0.84 3.72
CA GLY A 66 -15.38 1.96 2.79
C GLY A 66 -14.13 2.84 2.77
N THR A 67 -13.26 2.79 3.79
CA THR A 67 -12.00 3.54 3.82
C THR A 67 -10.83 2.72 3.28
N VAL A 68 -10.87 1.41 3.43
CA VAL A 68 -9.95 0.47 2.77
C VAL A 68 -10.73 -0.19 1.64
N ILE A 69 -10.15 -0.19 0.45
CA ILE A 69 -10.78 -0.67 -0.79
C ILE A 69 -9.86 -1.67 -1.50
N THR A 70 -10.41 -2.41 -2.43
CA THR A 70 -9.64 -3.24 -3.36
C THR A 70 -8.93 -2.35 -4.37
N VAL A 71 -7.66 -2.62 -4.65
CA VAL A 71 -6.85 -2.00 -5.70
C VAL A 71 -6.11 -3.11 -6.46
N GLY A 72 -6.53 -3.42 -7.68
CA GLY A 72 -6.01 -4.57 -8.43
C GLY A 72 -6.12 -5.88 -7.67
N GLU A 73 -4.99 -6.57 -7.49
CA GLU A 73 -4.89 -7.79 -6.68
C GLU A 73 -4.58 -7.53 -5.20
N GLY A 74 -4.46 -6.26 -4.82
CA GLY A 74 -4.18 -5.83 -3.45
C GLY A 74 -5.24 -4.87 -2.93
N ARG A 75 -4.81 -3.89 -2.14
CA ARG A 75 -5.67 -2.94 -1.45
C ARG A 75 -5.12 -1.54 -1.52
N GLY A 76 -5.96 -0.59 -1.15
CA GLY A 76 -5.60 0.79 -0.92
C GLY A 76 -6.48 1.37 0.18
N PHE A 77 -6.17 2.57 0.59
CA PHE A 77 -6.97 3.28 1.56
C PHE A 77 -7.15 4.74 1.17
N VAL A 78 -8.28 5.29 1.58
CA VAL A 78 -8.71 6.63 1.20
C VAL A 78 -8.04 7.66 2.08
N VAL A 79 -7.52 8.72 1.46
CA VAL A 79 -7.03 9.94 2.08
C VAL A 79 -7.70 11.13 1.42
N GLU A 80 -7.68 12.29 2.05
CA GLU A 80 -8.24 13.50 1.45
C GLU A 80 -7.14 14.48 1.03
N HIS A 81 -7.33 15.09 -0.13
CA HIS A 81 -6.51 16.17 -0.64
C HIS A 81 -7.40 17.26 -1.24
N ARG A 82 -7.42 18.48 -0.64
CA ARG A 82 -8.18 19.64 -1.13
C ARG A 82 -9.68 19.39 -1.38
N GLY A 83 -10.31 18.55 -0.56
CA GLY A 83 -11.71 18.19 -0.71
C GLY A 83 -11.98 16.99 -1.62
N GLU A 84 -10.98 16.50 -2.34
CA GLU A 84 -11.07 15.27 -3.16
C GLU A 84 -10.55 14.05 -2.36
N HIS A 85 -11.17 12.90 -2.57
CA HIS A 85 -10.69 11.64 -2.06
C HIS A 85 -9.65 11.04 -3.01
N LEU A 86 -8.49 10.70 -2.49
CA LEU A 86 -7.44 9.96 -3.19
C LEU A 86 -7.24 8.61 -2.54
N VAL A 87 -6.65 7.67 -3.28
CA VAL A 87 -6.33 6.34 -2.76
C VAL A 87 -4.82 6.15 -2.74
N VAL A 88 -4.30 5.77 -1.57
CA VAL A 88 -2.90 5.39 -1.39
C VAL A 88 -2.81 3.87 -1.41
N THR A 89 -1.86 3.32 -2.16
CA THR A 89 -1.64 1.88 -2.34
C THR A 89 -0.16 1.54 -2.49
N ALA A 90 0.18 0.26 -2.53
CA ALA A 90 1.52 -0.18 -2.92
C ALA A 90 1.68 -0.11 -4.45
N SER A 91 2.84 0.32 -4.93
CA SER A 91 3.08 0.47 -6.37
C SER A 91 2.99 -0.84 -7.15
N HIS A 92 3.35 -1.97 -6.52
CA HIS A 92 3.24 -3.28 -7.15
C HIS A 92 1.80 -3.79 -7.30
N CYS A 93 0.81 -3.14 -6.67
CA CYS A 93 -0.61 -3.42 -6.90
C CYS A 93 -1.08 -2.86 -8.24
N LEU A 94 -0.32 -1.95 -8.87
CA LEU A 94 -0.65 -1.38 -10.17
C LEU A 94 -0.10 -2.29 -11.29
N PRO A 95 -0.84 -2.45 -12.40
CA PRO A 95 -0.50 -3.44 -13.44
C PRO A 95 0.73 -3.05 -14.28
N TRP A 96 1.08 -1.78 -14.35
CA TRP A 96 2.28 -1.24 -15.00
C TRP A 96 2.68 0.10 -14.40
N LEU A 97 3.92 0.52 -14.63
CA LEU A 97 4.37 1.87 -14.31
C LEU A 97 4.00 2.80 -15.47
N PRO A 98 3.32 3.92 -15.22
CA PRO A 98 3.02 4.89 -16.26
C PRO A 98 4.32 5.50 -16.79
N SER A 99 4.31 5.93 -18.06
CA SER A 99 5.42 6.63 -18.66
C SER A 99 5.67 7.96 -17.95
N GLY A 100 6.90 8.21 -17.50
CA GLY A 100 7.28 9.46 -16.83
C GLY A 100 7.42 10.66 -17.77
N PHE A 101 7.36 10.44 -19.09
CA PHE A 101 7.46 11.46 -20.12
C PHE A 101 6.24 11.39 -21.03
N GLY A 102 5.11 11.81 -20.52
CA GLY A 102 3.95 11.91 -21.36
C GLY A 102 3.58 13.38 -21.57
N ILE A 103 3.88 13.95 -22.74
CA ILE A 103 2.88 14.80 -23.42
C ILE A 103 1.70 13.86 -23.80
N ALA A 104 1.67 12.76 -23.16
CA ALA A 104 0.76 11.68 -23.41
C ALA A 104 -0.57 12.02 -22.79
N TYR A 105 -1.55 11.91 -23.60
CA TYR A 105 -2.94 11.90 -23.26
C TYR A 105 -3.16 11.20 -21.91
N SER A 106 -4.06 11.75 -21.10
CA SER A 106 -4.47 11.27 -19.79
C SER A 106 -4.68 9.75 -19.69
N GLU A 107 -5.00 9.09 -20.79
CA GLU A 107 -5.27 7.64 -20.85
C GLU A 107 -4.05 6.75 -20.52
N GLU A 108 -2.83 7.20 -20.71
CA GLU A 108 -1.64 6.39 -20.36
C GLU A 108 -1.43 6.27 -18.85
N HIS A 109 -2.03 7.15 -18.09
CA HIS A 109 -1.97 7.17 -16.63
C HIS A 109 -3.22 6.56 -15.98
N VAL A 110 -4.22 6.16 -16.80
CA VAL A 110 -5.49 5.62 -16.31
C VAL A 110 -5.45 4.10 -16.28
N TYR A 111 -5.75 3.56 -15.12
CA TYR A 111 -5.95 2.14 -14.90
C TYR A 111 -7.44 1.83 -14.88
N ARG A 112 -7.91 1.04 -15.82
CA ARG A 112 -9.30 0.57 -15.89
C ARG A 112 -9.50 -0.67 -15.02
N ASN A 113 -10.69 -0.83 -14.42
CA ASN A 113 -11.04 -1.96 -13.56
C ASN A 113 -10.02 -2.16 -12.42
N MET A 114 -9.67 -1.07 -11.74
CA MET A 114 -8.60 -1.07 -10.76
C MET A 114 -9.09 -0.93 -9.32
N LEU A 115 -10.18 -0.22 -9.09
CA LEU A 115 -10.73 0.03 -7.77
C LEU A 115 -12.09 -0.67 -7.58
N GLY A 116 -12.37 -1.09 -6.35
CA GLY A 116 -13.64 -1.66 -5.96
C GLY A 116 -13.83 -1.68 -4.44
N PRO A 117 -15.03 -1.99 -3.96
CA PRO A 117 -15.27 -2.22 -2.53
C PRO A 117 -14.34 -3.33 -2.00
N LEU A 118 -13.93 -3.22 -0.74
CA LEU A 118 -13.04 -4.21 -0.11
C LEU A 118 -13.62 -5.62 -0.24
N GLY A 119 -12.83 -6.53 -0.81
CA GLY A 119 -13.20 -7.93 -1.04
C GLY A 119 -14.09 -8.16 -2.28
N ALA A 120 -14.40 -7.13 -3.05
CA ALA A 120 -15.08 -7.26 -4.35
C ALA A 120 -14.10 -7.10 -5.52
N ALA A 121 -14.49 -7.63 -6.68
CA ALA A 121 -13.72 -7.43 -7.90
C ALA A 121 -13.65 -5.93 -8.25
N PRO A 122 -12.48 -5.42 -8.67
CA PRO A 122 -12.33 -4.04 -9.05
C PRO A 122 -13.01 -3.76 -10.40
N THR A 123 -13.82 -2.71 -10.47
CA THR A 123 -14.57 -2.33 -11.68
C THR A 123 -14.42 -0.85 -12.03
N VAL A 124 -13.87 -0.05 -11.14
CA VAL A 124 -13.78 1.40 -11.28
C VAL A 124 -12.37 1.80 -11.76
N ALA A 125 -12.31 2.76 -12.66
CA ALA A 125 -11.06 3.33 -13.17
C ALA A 125 -10.47 4.34 -12.18
N CYS A 126 -9.15 4.54 -12.26
CA CYS A 126 -8.44 5.59 -11.54
C CYS A 126 -7.25 6.09 -12.34
N GLU A 127 -6.79 7.30 -12.03
CA GLU A 127 -5.60 7.90 -12.63
C GLU A 127 -4.42 7.84 -11.66
N CYS A 128 -3.23 7.51 -12.17
CA CYS A 128 -2.00 7.54 -11.39
C CYS A 128 -1.50 8.97 -11.22
N LEU A 129 -1.55 9.49 -9.99
CA LEU A 129 -1.07 10.83 -9.66
C LEU A 129 0.37 10.84 -9.15
N PHE A 130 0.80 9.74 -8.57
CA PHE A 130 2.15 9.57 -8.05
C PHE A 130 2.49 8.09 -7.93
N ILE A 131 3.73 7.76 -8.26
CA ILE A 131 4.28 6.42 -8.05
C ILE A 131 5.76 6.49 -7.68
N ASN A 132 6.13 5.77 -6.64
CA ASN A 132 7.51 5.56 -6.23
C ASN A 132 7.77 4.05 -6.13
N PRO A 133 8.29 3.43 -7.19
CA PRO A 133 8.53 1.99 -7.21
C PRO A 133 9.65 1.52 -6.28
N ILE A 134 10.55 2.43 -5.87
CA ILE A 134 11.65 2.12 -4.94
C ILE A 134 11.10 2.00 -3.50
N ALA A 135 10.25 2.92 -3.11
CA ALA A 135 9.56 2.88 -1.82
C ALA A 135 8.33 1.97 -1.83
N ASP A 136 7.92 1.48 -3.00
CA ASP A 136 6.73 0.68 -3.23
C ASP A 136 5.43 1.36 -2.76
N VAL A 137 5.25 2.63 -3.16
CA VAL A 137 4.07 3.41 -2.83
C VAL A 137 3.53 4.14 -4.04
N ALA A 138 2.20 4.21 -4.16
CA ALA A 138 1.51 4.96 -5.22
C ALA A 138 0.30 5.73 -4.66
N VAL A 139 -0.08 6.78 -5.38
CA VAL A 139 -1.31 7.55 -5.13
C VAL A 139 -2.09 7.58 -6.43
N VAL A 140 -3.33 7.16 -6.37
CA VAL A 140 -4.26 7.25 -7.49
C VAL A 140 -5.44 8.17 -7.13
N GLY A 141 -6.00 8.80 -8.13
CA GLY A 141 -7.07 9.78 -7.99
C GLY A 141 -8.15 9.62 -9.05
N VAL A 142 -9.04 10.59 -9.09
CA VAL A 142 -10.10 10.69 -10.08
C VAL A 142 -9.50 10.82 -11.48
N PRO A 143 -9.99 10.07 -12.48
CA PRO A 143 -9.62 10.28 -13.88
C PRO A 143 -10.00 11.67 -14.40
N ASP A 144 -9.35 12.12 -15.48
CA ASP A 144 -9.64 13.39 -16.09
C ASP A 144 -11.14 13.54 -16.43
N THR A 145 -11.77 14.53 -15.83
CA THR A 145 -13.21 14.76 -15.96
C THR A 145 -13.65 15.30 -17.32
N GLN A 146 -12.73 15.83 -18.13
CA GLN A 146 -13.05 16.36 -19.46
C GLN A 146 -13.15 15.24 -20.51
N THR A 147 -12.32 14.21 -20.36
CA THR A 147 -12.27 13.12 -21.34
C THR A 147 -12.89 11.82 -20.83
N LEU A 148 -12.97 11.62 -19.51
CA LEU A 148 -13.41 10.41 -18.84
C LEU A 148 -14.45 10.70 -17.73
N SER A 149 -15.51 11.43 -18.10
CA SER A 149 -16.54 11.89 -17.15
C SER A 149 -17.22 10.74 -16.41
N ASP A 150 -17.58 9.67 -17.12
CA ASP A 150 -18.31 8.53 -16.55
C ASP A 150 -17.41 7.75 -15.56
N GLU A 151 -16.13 7.58 -15.91
CA GLU A 151 -15.13 6.96 -15.02
C GLU A 151 -14.88 7.84 -13.78
N ALA A 152 -14.83 9.15 -13.95
CA ALA A 152 -14.66 10.11 -12.86
C ALA A 152 -15.87 10.08 -11.90
N ASP A 153 -17.08 9.99 -12.42
CA ASP A 153 -18.30 9.88 -11.62
C ASP A 153 -18.37 8.54 -10.89
N ALA A 154 -17.99 7.44 -11.54
CA ALA A 154 -17.89 6.12 -10.91
C ALA A 154 -16.84 6.11 -9.77
N TYR A 155 -15.70 6.78 -9.97
CA TYR A 155 -14.67 6.94 -8.93
C TYR A 155 -15.22 7.70 -7.71
N ARG A 156 -15.88 8.83 -7.93
CA ARG A 156 -16.47 9.64 -6.85
C ARG A 156 -17.57 8.87 -6.12
N ALA A 157 -18.43 8.17 -6.85
CA ALA A 157 -19.49 7.35 -6.27
C ALA A 157 -18.93 6.22 -5.38
N LEU A 158 -17.82 5.55 -5.80
CA LEU A 158 -17.17 4.53 -4.99
C LEU A 158 -16.68 5.08 -3.64
N LEU A 159 -16.19 6.31 -3.61
CA LEU A 159 -15.54 6.92 -2.45
C LEU A 159 -16.43 7.92 -1.69
N GLU A 160 -17.68 8.13 -2.12
CA GLU A 160 -18.59 9.13 -1.56
C GLU A 160 -18.74 9.05 -0.03
N TYR A 161 -18.89 7.83 0.48
CA TYR A 161 -19.10 7.58 1.91
C TYR A 161 -17.83 7.16 2.66
N ALA A 162 -16.66 7.24 2.02
CA ALA A 162 -15.41 6.88 2.64
C ALA A 162 -15.03 7.92 3.72
N THR A 163 -14.59 7.46 4.87
CA THR A 163 -13.99 8.32 5.88
C THR A 163 -12.48 8.29 5.70
N PRO A 164 -11.84 9.35 5.15
CA PRO A 164 -10.43 9.33 4.83
C PRO A 164 -9.54 9.18 6.06
N PHE A 165 -8.49 8.37 5.96
CA PHE A 165 -7.44 8.32 6.97
C PHE A 165 -6.66 9.62 6.98
N ARG A 166 -6.25 10.02 8.16
CA ARG A 166 -5.22 11.02 8.35
C ARG A 166 -3.85 10.34 8.29
N ILE A 167 -2.89 10.96 7.62
CA ILE A 167 -1.50 10.50 7.58
C ILE A 167 -0.71 11.20 8.68
N THR A 168 0.07 10.45 9.44
CA THR A 168 0.95 10.99 10.49
C THR A 168 2.31 10.31 10.48
N GLU A 169 3.28 10.92 11.14
CA GLU A 169 4.59 10.31 11.35
C GLU A 169 4.46 9.01 12.13
N ALA A 170 5.26 8.01 11.73
CA ALA A 170 5.36 6.77 12.46
C ALA A 170 6.15 6.99 13.75
N PRO A 171 5.66 6.53 14.91
CA PRO A 171 6.43 6.55 16.16
C PRO A 171 7.61 5.58 16.08
N GLU A 172 8.68 5.83 16.84
CA GLU A 172 9.85 4.96 16.86
C GLU A 172 9.50 3.52 17.25
N LYS A 173 8.62 3.37 18.25
CA LYS A 173 8.07 2.07 18.68
C LYS A 173 6.64 2.29 19.15
N SER A 174 5.72 1.47 18.67
CA SER A 174 4.35 1.46 19.15
C SER A 174 3.63 0.18 18.73
N ARG A 175 2.38 0.08 19.13
CA ARG A 175 1.45 -0.86 18.52
C ARG A 175 0.94 -0.29 17.21
N GLY A 176 0.73 -1.17 16.26
CA GLY A 176 0.05 -0.89 15.01
C GLY A 176 -1.11 -1.84 14.79
N PHE A 177 -1.92 -1.52 13.79
CA PHE A 177 -3.05 -2.34 13.38
C PHE A 177 -3.00 -2.54 11.86
N LEU A 178 -3.33 -3.75 11.46
CA LEU A 178 -3.46 -4.20 10.08
C LEU A 178 -4.88 -4.71 9.86
N ILE A 179 -5.31 -4.82 8.61
CA ILE A 179 -6.61 -5.38 8.26
C ILE A 179 -6.43 -6.71 7.53
N SER A 180 -7.08 -7.77 8.04
CA SER A 180 -7.02 -9.13 7.47
C SER A 180 -7.77 -9.22 6.13
N LEU A 181 -7.63 -10.35 5.43
CA LEU A 181 -8.38 -10.57 4.18
C LEU A 181 -9.90 -10.55 4.40
N GLU A 182 -10.37 -10.95 5.57
CA GLU A 182 -11.77 -10.93 5.97
C GLU A 182 -12.27 -9.53 6.39
N GLY A 183 -11.38 -8.51 6.40
CA GLY A 183 -11.73 -7.15 6.78
C GLY A 183 -11.73 -6.89 8.29
N GLU A 184 -11.07 -7.77 9.07
CA GLU A 184 -10.94 -7.64 10.52
C GLU A 184 -9.61 -6.98 10.91
N TRP A 185 -9.65 -6.03 11.86
CA TRP A 185 -8.44 -5.40 12.37
C TRP A 185 -7.72 -6.30 13.37
N PHE A 186 -6.43 -6.49 13.18
CA PHE A 186 -5.56 -7.22 14.08
C PHE A 186 -4.32 -6.42 14.47
N GLY A 187 -3.71 -6.75 15.61
CA GLY A 187 -2.60 -6.00 16.19
C GLY A 187 -1.25 -6.48 15.68
N CYS A 188 -0.29 -5.56 15.64
CA CYS A 188 1.11 -5.82 15.40
C CYS A 188 2.00 -4.88 16.23
N GLN A 189 3.29 -5.09 16.19
CA GLN A 189 4.28 -4.12 16.66
C GLN A 189 4.86 -3.38 15.47
N VAL A 190 4.98 -2.07 15.59
CA VAL A 190 5.64 -1.23 14.60
C VAL A 190 6.88 -0.58 15.20
N GLN A 191 7.96 -0.55 14.43
CA GLN A 191 9.21 0.06 14.81
C GLN A 191 9.83 0.78 13.63
N TRP A 192 10.21 2.02 13.84
CA TRP A 192 10.99 2.81 12.91
C TRP A 192 12.41 3.01 13.43
N MET A 193 13.41 2.72 12.59
CA MET A 193 14.82 2.91 12.94
C MET A 193 15.25 4.35 12.63
N LYS A 194 14.94 5.28 13.53
CA LYS A 194 15.20 6.72 13.40
C LYS A 194 16.63 7.07 13.03
N ARG A 195 17.62 6.38 13.60
CA ARG A 195 19.05 6.68 13.39
C ARG A 195 19.52 6.55 11.94
N ILE A 196 18.86 5.73 11.15
CA ILE A 196 19.21 5.49 9.73
C ILE A 196 18.11 5.96 8.79
N ASP A 197 17.10 6.62 9.33
CA ASP A 197 15.90 7.03 8.60
C ASP A 197 15.30 5.88 7.74
N GLY A 198 15.29 4.68 8.32
CA GLY A 198 14.87 3.46 7.65
C GLY A 198 13.36 3.33 7.45
N PRO A 199 12.93 2.23 6.82
CA PRO A 199 11.52 1.91 6.65
C PRO A 199 10.82 1.63 7.97
N LEU A 200 9.49 1.51 7.93
CA LEU A 200 8.68 1.06 9.05
C LEU A 200 8.74 -0.47 9.14
N TRP A 201 9.26 -0.97 10.25
CA TRP A 201 9.30 -2.40 10.51
C TRP A 201 8.02 -2.87 11.21
N VAL A 202 7.36 -3.87 10.65
CA VAL A 202 6.20 -4.54 11.25
C VAL A 202 6.60 -5.91 11.74
N SER A 203 6.31 -6.24 13.00
CA SER A 203 6.64 -7.52 13.62
C SER A 203 5.54 -7.99 14.58
N LYS A 204 5.60 -9.27 14.97
CA LYS A 204 4.65 -9.89 15.90
C LYS A 204 3.18 -9.59 15.57
N PRO A 205 2.75 -9.82 14.35
CA PRO A 205 1.34 -9.69 14.02
C PRO A 205 0.55 -10.78 14.77
N THR A 206 -0.67 -10.45 15.21
CA THR A 206 -1.54 -11.42 15.90
C THR A 206 -2.31 -12.33 14.93
N GLN A 207 -2.23 -12.05 13.64
CA GLN A 207 -2.72 -12.88 12.53
C GLN A 207 -1.69 -12.83 11.40
N PRO A 208 -1.65 -13.80 10.48
CA PRO A 208 -0.74 -13.79 9.33
C PRO A 208 -0.92 -12.54 8.46
N ILE A 209 0.19 -12.06 7.90
CA ILE A 209 0.19 -11.06 6.81
C ILE A 209 0.28 -11.85 5.50
N GLU A 210 -0.79 -11.82 4.72
CA GLU A 210 -0.96 -12.68 3.54
C GLU A 210 -0.93 -11.88 2.24
N GLY A 211 -0.69 -12.60 1.13
CA GLY A 211 -0.86 -12.04 -0.22
C GLY A 211 -2.27 -11.45 -0.39
N GLY A 212 -2.38 -10.31 -1.10
CA GLY A 212 -3.63 -9.56 -1.21
C GLY A 212 -3.84 -8.50 -0.12
N MET A 213 -3.04 -8.49 0.95
CA MET A 213 -3.04 -7.39 1.93
C MET A 213 -2.15 -6.21 1.52
N SER A 214 -1.34 -6.34 0.48
CA SER A 214 -0.50 -5.28 -0.08
C SER A 214 -1.30 -4.01 -0.35
N GLY A 215 -0.75 -2.84 0.01
CA GLY A 215 -1.44 -1.56 -0.10
C GLY A 215 -2.37 -1.24 1.08
N SER A 216 -2.65 -2.19 1.99
CA SER A 216 -3.42 -1.93 3.21
C SER A 216 -2.70 -0.92 4.11
N PRO A 217 -3.42 -0.05 4.83
CA PRO A 217 -2.80 0.88 5.75
C PRO A 217 -2.23 0.15 6.98
N ILE A 218 -1.07 0.59 7.44
CA ILE A 218 -0.58 0.33 8.79
C ILE A 218 -1.06 1.49 9.65
N VAL A 219 -1.92 1.20 10.62
CA VAL A 219 -2.62 2.21 11.42
C VAL A 219 -2.04 2.27 12.83
N SER A 220 -1.79 3.49 13.33
CA SER A 220 -1.34 3.74 14.69
C SER A 220 -2.43 3.52 15.73
N GLU A 221 -2.08 3.53 17.01
CA GLU A 221 -3.05 3.50 18.13
C GLU A 221 -4.04 4.68 18.11
N THR A 222 -3.67 5.78 17.49
CA THR A 222 -4.53 6.96 17.33
C THR A 222 -5.47 6.89 16.13
N GLY A 223 -5.42 5.78 15.34
CA GLY A 223 -6.27 5.59 14.16
C GLY A 223 -5.76 6.28 12.89
N ASN A 224 -4.53 6.77 12.88
CA ASN A 224 -3.92 7.42 11.73
C ASN A 224 -3.08 6.43 10.92
N ALA A 225 -3.05 6.59 9.58
CA ALA A 225 -2.19 5.82 8.72
C ALA A 225 -0.72 6.31 8.86
N ILE A 226 0.19 5.37 9.13
CA ILE A 226 1.62 5.64 9.33
C ILE A 226 2.50 4.93 8.32
N GLY A 227 2.00 3.89 7.66
CA GLY A 227 2.70 3.09 6.67
C GLY A 227 1.73 2.32 5.79
N ILE A 228 2.28 1.57 4.85
CA ILE A 228 1.55 0.69 3.93
C ILE A 228 2.14 -0.72 4.03
N VAL A 229 1.30 -1.73 3.93
CA VAL A 229 1.76 -3.11 3.73
C VAL A 229 2.28 -3.24 2.31
N ALA A 230 3.59 -3.37 2.15
CA ALA A 230 4.26 -3.50 0.86
C ALA A 230 4.97 -4.85 0.70
N ALA A 231 5.55 -5.36 1.79
CA ALA A 231 6.25 -6.63 1.77
C ALA A 231 5.85 -7.48 2.98
N SER A 232 5.67 -8.76 2.76
CA SER A 232 5.66 -9.78 3.81
C SER A 232 6.85 -10.71 3.58
N VAL A 233 7.62 -10.99 4.63
CA VAL A 233 8.62 -12.05 4.58
C VAL A 233 7.95 -13.33 5.01
N MET A 234 7.33 -14.01 4.06
CA MET A 234 6.94 -15.41 4.22
C MET A 234 8.12 -16.28 3.76
N GLU A 235 8.88 -16.86 4.67
CA GLU A 235 9.66 -18.04 4.33
C GLU A 235 8.68 -19.17 4.05
N LYS A 236 8.64 -19.65 2.81
CA LYS A 236 7.86 -20.84 2.42
C LYS A 236 8.20 -21.99 3.39
N GLY A 237 7.24 -22.45 4.16
CA GLY A 237 7.33 -23.67 4.96
C GLY A 237 7.47 -23.51 6.48
N LYS A 238 7.40 -22.30 7.02
CA LYS A 238 7.28 -22.09 8.48
C LYS A 238 5.90 -21.55 8.79
N ASP A 239 5.29 -22.10 9.84
CA ASP A 239 4.00 -21.63 10.35
C ASP A 239 4.06 -20.13 10.62
N ALA A 240 3.21 -19.36 9.92
CA ALA A 240 3.16 -17.90 10.03
C ALA A 240 2.94 -17.38 11.46
N ALA A 241 2.44 -18.22 12.34
CA ALA A 241 2.24 -17.93 13.76
C ALA A 241 3.55 -17.82 14.58
N THR A 242 4.68 -18.31 14.05
CA THR A 242 5.98 -18.29 14.73
C THR A 242 6.97 -17.27 14.18
N ASP A 243 6.58 -16.49 13.17
CA ASP A 243 7.48 -15.55 12.50
C ASP A 243 7.72 -14.32 13.39
N GLU A 244 8.75 -14.42 14.25
CA GLU A 244 9.26 -13.29 15.04
C GLU A 244 9.84 -12.17 14.16
N PHE A 245 9.93 -12.38 12.84
CA PHE A 245 10.80 -11.59 11.97
C PHE A 245 10.13 -10.36 11.35
N GLY A 246 8.88 -10.33 11.11
CA GLY A 246 8.23 -9.16 10.53
C GLY A 246 8.79 -8.70 9.17
N ALA A 247 8.26 -7.64 8.64
CA ALA A 247 8.60 -7.08 7.33
C ALA A 247 8.84 -5.58 7.37
N SER A 248 9.68 -5.11 6.44
CA SER A 248 9.96 -3.69 6.23
C SER A 248 8.94 -3.11 5.23
N ASN A 249 8.34 -1.98 5.60
CA ASN A 249 7.27 -1.34 4.85
C ASN A 249 7.53 0.16 4.72
N PRO A 250 7.03 0.85 3.68
CA PRO A 250 7.24 2.28 3.50
C PRO A 250 6.56 3.09 4.62
N ARG A 251 7.17 4.24 4.94
CA ARG A 251 6.60 5.23 5.85
C ARG A 251 5.92 6.33 5.05
N LEU A 252 4.65 6.56 5.30
CA LEU A 252 3.86 7.50 4.50
C LEU A 252 4.39 8.93 4.54
N MET A 253 4.78 9.44 5.71
CA MET A 253 5.30 10.82 5.85
C MET A 253 6.63 11.06 5.16
N ARG A 254 7.38 10.00 4.86
CA ARG A 254 8.65 10.07 4.14
C ARG A 254 8.48 9.83 2.65
N ASP A 255 7.68 8.83 2.31
CA ASP A 255 7.69 8.22 0.97
C ASP A 255 6.59 8.79 0.07
N LEU A 256 5.61 9.52 0.63
CA LEU A 256 4.58 10.22 -0.13
C LEU A 256 5.02 11.62 -0.60
N PRO A 257 4.43 12.13 -1.68
CA PRO A 257 4.79 13.42 -2.24
C PRO A 257 4.37 14.59 -1.32
N LEU A 258 5.19 15.63 -1.30
CA LEU A 258 4.98 16.81 -0.45
C LEU A 258 3.65 17.52 -0.71
N TRP A 259 3.15 17.49 -1.95
CA TRP A 259 1.87 18.14 -2.26
C TRP A 259 0.71 17.49 -1.51
N LEU A 260 0.74 16.16 -1.30
CA LEU A 260 -0.26 15.44 -0.49
C LEU A 260 -0.03 15.69 1.01
N LEU A 261 1.21 15.59 1.47
CA LEU A 261 1.54 15.73 2.90
C LEU A 261 1.22 17.12 3.46
N ARG A 262 1.40 18.18 2.68
CA ARG A 262 1.06 19.56 3.10
C ARG A 262 -0.41 19.73 3.43
N THR A 263 -1.32 19.13 2.64
CA THR A 263 -2.76 19.19 2.91
C THR A 263 -3.14 18.42 4.17
N GLN A 264 -2.47 17.29 4.43
CA GLN A 264 -2.66 16.52 5.66
C GLN A 264 -2.21 17.30 6.92
N ALA A 265 -1.16 18.12 6.81
CA ALA A 265 -0.66 18.96 7.91
C ALA A 265 -1.60 20.14 8.25
N MET A 266 -2.25 20.73 7.24
CA MET A 266 -3.18 21.88 7.45
C MET A 266 -4.46 21.49 8.23
N ARG A 267 -4.80 20.21 8.30
CA ARG A 267 -5.95 19.70 9.08
C ARG A 267 -5.72 19.69 10.60
N LYS A 268 -4.65 20.30 11.08
CA LYS A 268 -4.31 20.34 12.52
C LYS A 268 -5.11 21.36 13.33
N GLN A 269 -6.02 22.10 12.71
CA GLN A 269 -6.78 23.13 13.44
C GLN A 269 -8.24 22.74 13.63
#